data_f94280f6dab42f2096c7a3eff8a7cc98
#
_entry.id   f94280f6dab42f2096c7a3eff8a7cc98
#
_cell.length_a   1.000
_cell.length_b   1.000
_cell.length_c   1.000
_cell.angle_alpha   90.00
_cell.angle_beta   90.00
_cell.angle_gamma   90.00
#
_symmetry.space_group_name_H-M   'P 1'
#
loop_
_entity.id
_entity.type
_entity.pdbx_description
1 polymer ?
#
loop_
_entity_poly.entity_id
_entity_poly.type
_entity_poly.pdbx_seq_one_letter_code
_entity_poly.pdbx_strand_id
1 'polypeptide(L)'
;MRVPARMAALATFTIGALALAGCTGGGAGAGDAGPIDTSGDLSGTIQFQTWSLKNEKFTPYFEDLIDAFEKEHPDVKVEWLDQPGDGYQEKILSQANADTLPDVLNLPPDIAYPLVAAGKLVDLDTADPDLKSAYNTGAWEAYSQYPGVDGTYGLPWYLSSDASWWNLAQLAPYGVTEQNLPTTVDELLTLATDVATESGGKVQLLSSIPALDTFTAAGMEVIDDKGEFDFNTDEAAAIIQKYADAYAAGAMPAEALTGDYGGNAEAYIQEKVAFTTGGTGFTTDLQKDAPSLLANTVATPRLGIAPLYVQGLNVSADSDNKEAALAFAEFATNQENQVAFSSLAVGTAPGTAEGGDQVVENIASSVTDEKQLAAIDTVFGAMKDAKALPFQWTSDMATYMTQQIALAVNGEADPKAQLDKIVEYANANRVDQ
;
A
#
# COMPACT_ATOMS: atom_id res chain seq x y z
N MET A 1 -31.09 -49.52 -43.80
CA MET A 1 -32.50 -49.91 -43.76
C MET A 1 -33.33 -48.82 -43.11
N ARG A 2 -34.19 -48.22 -43.94
CA ARG A 2 -35.47 -47.52 -43.63
C ARG A 2 -35.50 -46.36 -42.62
N VAL A 3 -35.55 -45.14 -43.18
CA VAL A 3 -36.31 -43.95 -42.72
C VAL A 3 -37.82 -44.25 -42.88
N PRO A 4 -38.73 -43.66 -42.07
CA PRO A 4 -39.54 -42.53 -42.54
C PRO A 4 -39.71 -41.43 -41.50
N ALA A 5 -39.67 -40.14 -41.81
CA ALA A 5 -40.51 -39.23 -42.60
C ALA A 5 -41.77 -38.71 -41.88
N ARG A 6 -41.73 -37.37 -41.63
CA ARG A 6 -42.78 -36.36 -41.69
C ARG A 6 -43.88 -36.26 -40.59
N MET A 7 -43.96 -35.10 -39.96
CA MET A 7 -45.18 -34.24 -40.12
C MET A 7 -44.92 -32.79 -39.69
N ALA A 8 -45.22 -31.86 -40.58
CA ALA A 8 -45.24 -30.45 -40.41
C ALA A 8 -46.60 -30.00 -39.80
N ALA A 9 -46.62 -29.03 -38.92
CA ALA A 9 -47.82 -28.27 -38.57
C ALA A 9 -47.48 -26.78 -38.67
N LEU A 10 -48.13 -26.11 -39.62
CA LEU A 10 -48.23 -24.64 -39.70
C LEU A 10 -49.09 -24.13 -38.54
N ALA A 11 -48.65 -23.03 -37.91
CA ALA A 11 -49.55 -22.16 -37.15
C ALA A 11 -49.17 -20.71 -37.37
N THR A 12 -50.12 -19.95 -37.65
CA THR A 12 -50.35 -18.67 -38.29
C THR A 12 -49.78 -17.46 -37.53
N PHE A 13 -49.25 -16.50 -38.29
CA PHE A 13 -48.83 -15.15 -37.91
C PHE A 13 -49.94 -14.31 -37.28
N THR A 14 -49.62 -13.61 -36.20
CA THR A 14 -50.26 -12.37 -35.82
C THR A 14 -49.22 -11.28 -35.58
N ILE A 15 -49.26 -10.27 -36.45
CA ILE A 15 -48.40 -9.09 -36.42
C ILE A 15 -48.95 -8.14 -35.35
N GLY A 16 -48.17 -7.93 -34.29
CA GLY A 16 -48.38 -6.85 -33.33
C GLY A 16 -47.22 -5.85 -33.46
N ALA A 17 -47.52 -4.67 -33.99
CA ALA A 17 -46.59 -3.56 -34.05
C ALA A 17 -46.34 -3.01 -32.65
N LEU A 18 -45.12 -3.10 -32.13
CA LEU A 18 -44.64 -2.34 -30.98
C LEU A 18 -43.59 -1.33 -31.43
N ALA A 19 -43.85 -0.12 -31.01
CA ALA A 19 -43.03 1.06 -31.27
C ALA A 19 -41.59 0.90 -30.79
N LEU A 20 -40.62 1.18 -31.69
CA LEU A 20 -39.21 1.42 -31.31
C LEU A 20 -39.13 2.73 -30.53
N ALA A 21 -38.97 2.63 -29.19
CA ALA A 21 -38.33 3.69 -28.43
C ALA A 21 -36.84 3.44 -28.48
N GLY A 22 -36.09 4.33 -29.16
CA GLY A 22 -34.62 4.26 -29.23
C GLY A 22 -34.00 4.49 -27.86
N CYS A 23 -33.28 3.49 -27.36
CA CYS A 23 -32.27 3.66 -26.35
C CYS A 23 -30.93 3.88 -27.09
N THR A 24 -30.47 5.10 -27.10
CA THR A 24 -29.09 5.49 -27.38
C THR A 24 -28.21 4.77 -26.36
N GLY A 25 -27.17 4.10 -26.86
CA GLY A 25 -26.20 3.40 -26.03
C GLY A 25 -25.52 4.35 -25.05
N GLY A 26 -25.74 4.11 -23.79
CA GLY A 26 -24.93 4.56 -22.67
C GLY A 26 -23.89 3.47 -22.38
N GLY A 27 -22.65 3.82 -22.23
CA GLY A 27 -21.59 2.95 -21.76
C GLY A 27 -21.99 2.33 -20.41
N ALA A 28 -21.49 1.16 -20.13
CA ALA A 28 -21.61 0.52 -18.84
C ALA A 28 -20.87 1.42 -17.81
N GLY A 29 -21.58 2.38 -17.24
CA GLY A 29 -21.16 3.13 -16.08
C GLY A 29 -21.36 2.26 -14.84
N ALA A 30 -20.44 2.35 -13.90
CA ALA A 30 -20.56 1.86 -12.54
C ALA A 30 -21.97 2.10 -12.00
N GLY A 31 -22.52 1.13 -11.29
CA GLY A 31 -23.88 1.21 -10.75
C GLY A 31 -24.01 2.47 -9.87
N ASP A 32 -24.79 3.42 -10.35
CA ASP A 32 -25.15 4.63 -9.63
C ASP A 32 -26.10 4.22 -8.47
N ALA A 33 -25.49 3.74 -7.38
CA ALA A 33 -26.17 3.63 -6.10
C ALA A 33 -26.25 5.05 -5.55
N GLY A 34 -27.42 5.67 -5.58
CA GLY A 34 -27.64 6.98 -4.95
C GLY A 34 -27.21 7.00 -3.47
N PRO A 35 -27.46 8.10 -2.73
CA PRO A 35 -27.06 8.22 -1.33
C PRO A 35 -27.50 6.99 -0.50
N ILE A 36 -26.60 6.48 0.32
CA ILE A 36 -26.82 5.35 1.22
C ILE A 36 -27.14 5.91 2.60
N ASP A 37 -28.30 5.59 3.14
CA ASP A 37 -28.71 6.05 4.47
C ASP A 37 -28.22 5.09 5.55
N THR A 38 -27.14 5.48 6.25
CA THR A 38 -26.56 4.73 7.37
C THR A 38 -27.20 5.06 8.71
N SER A 39 -28.14 6.03 8.78
CA SER A 39 -28.79 6.51 10.01
C SER A 39 -30.07 5.77 10.37
N GLY A 40 -30.58 4.90 9.49
CA GLY A 40 -31.83 4.17 9.66
C GLY A 40 -31.73 2.95 10.58
N ASP A 41 -32.81 2.17 10.66
CA ASP A 41 -32.83 0.87 11.34
C ASP A 41 -32.06 -0.16 10.49
N LEU A 42 -30.78 -0.38 10.82
CA LEU A 42 -29.88 -1.31 10.11
C LEU A 42 -30.20 -2.77 10.50
N SER A 43 -30.10 -3.68 9.55
CA SER A 43 -30.33 -5.11 9.79
C SER A 43 -29.61 -5.97 8.76
N GLY A 44 -29.45 -7.25 9.06
CA GLY A 44 -28.88 -8.25 8.15
C GLY A 44 -27.53 -8.78 8.64
N THR A 45 -26.97 -9.70 7.87
CA THR A 45 -25.63 -10.25 8.13
C THR A 45 -24.69 -9.70 7.08
N ILE A 46 -23.59 -9.09 7.52
CA ILE A 46 -22.50 -8.60 6.67
C ILE A 46 -21.23 -9.39 6.92
N GLN A 47 -20.45 -9.61 5.86
CA GLN A 47 -19.14 -10.22 5.92
C GLN A 47 -18.08 -9.13 5.87
N PHE A 48 -17.20 -9.11 6.87
CA PHE A 48 -16.03 -8.23 6.94
C PHE A 48 -14.76 -9.03 6.71
N GLN A 49 -14.04 -8.77 5.64
CA GLN A 49 -12.81 -9.49 5.30
C GLN A 49 -11.56 -8.64 5.48
N THR A 50 -10.62 -9.18 6.25
CA THR A 50 -9.27 -8.65 6.46
C THR A 50 -8.21 -9.66 6.01
N TRP A 51 -6.93 -9.28 6.11
CA TRP A 51 -5.80 -10.18 5.87
C TRP A 51 -4.75 -10.03 6.96
N SER A 52 -4.27 -11.18 7.47
CA SER A 52 -3.24 -11.33 8.50
C SER A 52 -3.53 -10.61 9.83
N LEU A 53 -4.80 -10.27 10.12
CA LEU A 53 -5.22 -9.58 11.33
C LEU A 53 -5.87 -10.50 12.38
N LYS A 54 -6.31 -11.72 12.01
CA LYS A 54 -6.85 -12.69 12.96
C LYS A 54 -5.74 -13.46 13.65
N ASN A 55 -5.08 -12.80 14.60
CA ASN A 55 -3.97 -13.33 15.38
C ASN A 55 -4.10 -12.94 16.86
N GLU A 56 -3.25 -13.47 17.72
CA GLU A 56 -3.31 -13.25 19.17
C GLU A 56 -3.30 -11.78 19.58
N LYS A 57 -2.59 -10.93 18.81
CA LYS A 57 -2.45 -9.49 19.10
C LYS A 57 -3.72 -8.70 18.77
N PHE A 58 -4.31 -8.95 17.60
CA PHE A 58 -5.38 -8.13 17.06
C PHE A 58 -6.78 -8.70 17.25
N THR A 59 -6.92 -10.02 17.44
CA THR A 59 -8.24 -10.67 17.58
C THR A 59 -9.10 -10.04 18.68
N PRO A 60 -8.59 -9.75 19.90
CA PRO A 60 -9.43 -9.14 20.94
C PRO A 60 -10.00 -7.77 20.51
N TYR A 61 -9.18 -6.94 19.83
CA TYR A 61 -9.64 -5.64 19.32
C TYR A 61 -10.80 -5.77 18.33
N PHE A 62 -10.69 -6.70 17.37
CA PHE A 62 -11.74 -6.87 16.37
C PHE A 62 -13.01 -7.50 16.94
N GLU A 63 -12.90 -8.40 17.90
CA GLU A 63 -14.05 -8.95 18.61
C GLU A 63 -14.76 -7.83 19.39
N ASP A 64 -14.05 -6.99 20.14
CA ASP A 64 -14.61 -5.86 20.87
C ASP A 64 -15.26 -4.81 19.93
N LEU A 65 -14.62 -4.51 18.78
CA LEU A 65 -15.13 -3.60 17.75
C LEU A 65 -16.47 -4.10 17.18
N ILE A 66 -16.54 -5.38 16.84
CA ILE A 66 -17.74 -6.02 16.29
C ILE A 66 -18.86 -6.05 17.35
N ASP A 67 -18.54 -6.47 18.57
CA ASP A 67 -19.51 -6.49 19.67
C ASP A 67 -20.06 -5.10 19.99
N ALA A 68 -19.24 -4.05 19.90
CA ALA A 68 -19.67 -2.66 20.09
C ALA A 68 -20.64 -2.24 18.98
N PHE A 69 -20.34 -2.51 17.71
CA PHE A 69 -21.22 -2.20 16.59
C PHE A 69 -22.55 -2.97 16.65
N GLU A 70 -22.51 -4.28 16.91
CA GLU A 70 -23.71 -5.12 17.05
C GLU A 70 -24.57 -4.70 18.25
N LYS A 71 -23.98 -4.13 19.30
CA LYS A 71 -24.73 -3.58 20.43
C LYS A 71 -25.47 -2.30 20.06
N GLU A 72 -24.91 -1.45 19.21
CA GLU A 72 -25.57 -0.25 18.69
C GLU A 72 -26.63 -0.61 17.64
N HIS A 73 -26.40 -1.67 16.87
CA HIS A 73 -27.27 -2.16 15.79
C HIS A 73 -27.64 -3.63 16.02
N PRO A 74 -28.55 -3.94 16.96
CA PRO A 74 -28.81 -5.31 17.42
C PRO A 74 -29.41 -6.25 16.36
N ASP A 75 -29.93 -5.72 15.26
CA ASP A 75 -30.47 -6.49 14.14
C ASP A 75 -29.40 -6.72 13.03
N VAL A 76 -28.17 -6.23 13.22
CA VAL A 76 -27.02 -6.51 12.35
C VAL A 76 -26.14 -7.59 12.97
N LYS A 77 -25.61 -8.48 12.12
CA LYS A 77 -24.59 -9.45 12.46
C LYS A 77 -23.37 -9.26 11.58
N VAL A 78 -22.17 -9.20 12.17
CA VAL A 78 -20.90 -9.07 11.44
C VAL A 78 -20.13 -10.40 11.50
N GLU A 79 -19.87 -11.00 10.35
CA GLU A 79 -19.05 -12.20 10.21
C GLU A 79 -17.63 -11.79 9.78
N TRP A 80 -16.67 -11.83 10.72
CA TRP A 80 -15.29 -11.50 10.44
C TRP A 80 -14.54 -12.66 9.81
N LEU A 81 -14.09 -12.45 8.57
CA LEU A 81 -13.24 -13.33 7.78
C LEU A 81 -11.82 -12.78 7.76
N ASP A 82 -10.80 -13.65 7.86
CA ASP A 82 -9.41 -13.25 7.71
C ASP A 82 -8.69 -14.21 6.76
N GLN A 83 -7.84 -13.66 5.90
CA GLN A 83 -7.10 -14.40 4.90
C GLN A 83 -5.59 -14.26 5.15
N PRO A 84 -4.76 -15.20 4.72
CA PRO A 84 -3.31 -14.96 4.63
C PRO A 84 -3.00 -13.75 3.72
N GLY A 85 -1.95 -13.00 4.04
CA GLY A 85 -1.47 -11.91 3.16
C GLY A 85 -0.99 -12.43 1.81
N ASP A 86 -0.26 -13.56 1.81
CA ASP A 86 0.16 -14.23 0.58
C ASP A 86 -1.05 -14.72 -0.21
N GLY A 87 -1.15 -14.30 -1.47
CA GLY A 87 -2.26 -14.66 -2.35
C GLY A 87 -3.57 -13.90 -2.07
N TYR A 88 -3.53 -12.82 -1.26
CA TYR A 88 -4.73 -12.06 -0.94
C TYR A 88 -5.35 -11.40 -2.18
N GLN A 89 -4.54 -10.77 -3.03
CA GLN A 89 -5.00 -10.14 -4.26
C GLN A 89 -5.71 -11.14 -5.19
N GLU A 90 -5.10 -12.31 -5.43
CA GLU A 90 -5.68 -13.37 -6.26
C GLU A 90 -6.99 -13.89 -5.68
N LYS A 91 -7.07 -13.98 -4.34
CA LYS A 91 -8.29 -14.37 -3.65
C LYS A 91 -9.41 -13.35 -3.89
N ILE A 92 -9.14 -12.05 -3.72
CA ILE A 92 -10.07 -10.96 -3.96
C ILE A 92 -10.58 -10.97 -5.42
N LEU A 93 -9.66 -11.06 -6.39
CA LEU A 93 -10.04 -11.10 -7.81
C LEU A 93 -10.87 -12.35 -8.14
N SER A 94 -10.55 -13.49 -7.52
CA SER A 94 -11.36 -14.71 -7.67
C SER A 94 -12.76 -14.56 -7.09
N GLN A 95 -12.91 -13.90 -5.93
CA GLN A 95 -14.22 -13.63 -5.32
C GLN A 95 -15.02 -12.64 -6.17
N ALA A 96 -14.39 -11.60 -6.71
CA ALA A 96 -15.03 -10.64 -7.61
C ALA A 96 -15.57 -11.29 -8.89
N ASN A 97 -14.76 -12.16 -9.51
CA ASN A 97 -15.15 -12.89 -10.72
C ASN A 97 -16.28 -13.92 -10.47
N ALA A 98 -16.43 -14.37 -9.23
CA ALA A 98 -17.45 -15.33 -8.84
C ALA A 98 -18.72 -14.66 -8.24
N ASP A 99 -18.77 -13.32 -8.20
CA ASP A 99 -19.83 -12.53 -7.53
C ASP A 99 -20.03 -12.97 -6.07
N THR A 100 -18.92 -13.18 -5.34
CA THR A 100 -18.88 -13.62 -3.94
C THR A 100 -17.97 -12.75 -3.08
N LEU A 101 -17.84 -11.47 -3.45
CA LEU A 101 -17.10 -10.51 -2.61
C LEU A 101 -17.81 -10.37 -1.25
N PRO A 102 -17.06 -10.33 -0.15
CA PRO A 102 -17.60 -9.90 1.14
C PRO A 102 -18.15 -8.47 1.08
N ASP A 103 -19.01 -8.11 2.03
CA ASP A 103 -19.67 -6.81 2.06
C ASP A 103 -18.70 -5.66 2.36
N VAL A 104 -17.74 -5.89 3.28
CA VAL A 104 -16.70 -4.95 3.64
C VAL A 104 -15.32 -5.62 3.51
N LEU A 105 -14.40 -4.93 2.84
CA LEU A 105 -13.10 -5.46 2.45
C LEU A 105 -11.98 -4.53 2.92
N ASN A 106 -10.93 -5.08 3.52
CA ASN A 106 -9.68 -4.36 3.75
C ASN A 106 -8.81 -4.46 2.51
N LEU A 107 -8.71 -3.37 1.75
CA LEU A 107 -7.90 -3.32 0.54
C LEU A 107 -6.99 -2.09 0.53
N PRO A 108 -5.71 -2.23 0.14
CA PRO A 108 -4.91 -1.09 -0.29
C PRO A 108 -5.39 -0.60 -1.69
N PRO A 109 -5.03 0.64 -2.10
CA PRO A 109 -5.53 1.23 -3.34
C PRO A 109 -5.24 0.44 -4.62
N ASP A 110 -4.10 -0.22 -4.70
CA ASP A 110 -3.68 -1.04 -5.86
C ASP A 110 -4.53 -2.31 -6.03
N ILE A 111 -4.94 -2.94 -4.92
CA ILE A 111 -5.85 -4.10 -4.95
C ILE A 111 -7.30 -3.63 -5.17
N ALA A 112 -7.67 -2.45 -4.69
CA ALA A 112 -9.01 -1.90 -4.89
C ALA A 112 -9.27 -1.49 -6.35
N TYR A 113 -8.27 -0.98 -7.06
CA TYR A 113 -8.45 -0.42 -8.40
C TYR A 113 -9.10 -1.37 -9.43
N PRO A 114 -8.67 -2.63 -9.60
CA PRO A 114 -9.33 -3.55 -10.53
C PRO A 114 -10.82 -3.75 -10.22
N LEU A 115 -11.21 -3.70 -8.95
CA LEU A 115 -12.60 -3.79 -8.51
C LEU A 115 -13.37 -2.51 -8.82
N VAL A 116 -12.73 -1.34 -8.64
CA VAL A 116 -13.28 -0.03 -9.01
C VAL A 116 -13.57 0.01 -10.51
N ALA A 117 -12.58 -0.36 -11.34
CA ALA A 117 -12.71 -0.41 -12.79
C ALA A 117 -13.82 -1.39 -13.25
N ALA A 118 -14.07 -2.46 -12.49
CA ALA A 118 -15.15 -3.42 -12.73
C ALA A 118 -16.50 -2.99 -12.14
N GLY A 119 -16.59 -1.82 -11.47
CA GLY A 119 -17.82 -1.34 -10.82
C GLY A 119 -18.28 -2.19 -9.63
N LYS A 120 -17.32 -2.86 -8.94
CA LYS A 120 -17.61 -3.79 -7.82
C LYS A 120 -17.56 -3.13 -6.44
N LEU A 121 -17.17 -1.86 -6.34
CA LEU A 121 -17.09 -1.11 -5.10
C LEU A 121 -18.04 0.08 -5.11
N VAL A 122 -18.52 0.46 -3.93
CA VAL A 122 -19.39 1.62 -3.73
C VAL A 122 -18.59 2.90 -3.89
N ASP A 123 -19.11 3.85 -4.68
CA ASP A 123 -18.62 5.22 -4.74
C ASP A 123 -19.07 6.01 -3.50
N LEU A 124 -18.14 6.35 -2.63
CA LEU A 124 -18.39 7.02 -1.36
C LEU A 124 -18.77 8.50 -1.55
N ASP A 125 -18.28 9.17 -2.61
CA ASP A 125 -18.66 10.55 -2.90
C ASP A 125 -20.16 10.66 -3.27
N THR A 126 -20.72 9.59 -3.84
CA THR A 126 -22.16 9.50 -4.13
C THR A 126 -22.95 8.98 -2.92
N ALA A 127 -22.37 8.04 -2.15
CA ALA A 127 -23.03 7.42 -1.00
C ALA A 127 -23.20 8.40 0.16
N ASP A 128 -22.13 9.12 0.54
CA ASP A 128 -22.13 10.19 1.56
C ASP A 128 -21.01 11.21 1.26
N PRO A 129 -21.32 12.36 0.64
CA PRO A 129 -20.34 13.37 0.28
C PRO A 129 -19.67 14.07 1.46
N ASP A 130 -20.19 13.94 2.68
CA ASP A 130 -19.65 14.59 3.89
C ASP A 130 -18.48 13.79 4.51
N LEU A 131 -18.32 12.51 4.16
CA LEU A 131 -17.29 11.60 4.68
C LEU A 131 -15.87 12.14 4.51
N LYS A 132 -15.56 12.73 3.37
CA LYS A 132 -14.22 13.24 3.03
C LYS A 132 -13.61 14.11 4.14
N SER A 133 -14.41 14.90 4.83
CA SER A 133 -13.94 15.84 5.85
C SER A 133 -13.37 15.17 7.11
N ALA A 134 -13.70 13.90 7.34
CA ALA A 134 -13.25 13.13 8.49
C ALA A 134 -11.85 12.52 8.29
N TYR A 135 -11.35 12.45 7.05
CA TYR A 135 -10.15 11.71 6.71
C TYR A 135 -8.98 12.61 6.29
N ASN A 136 -7.76 12.07 6.39
CA ASN A 136 -6.55 12.70 5.88
C ASN A 136 -6.66 12.87 4.36
N THR A 137 -6.36 14.08 3.87
CA THR A 137 -6.53 14.43 2.45
C THR A 137 -5.72 13.51 1.52
N GLY A 138 -4.44 13.27 1.82
CA GLY A 138 -3.61 12.40 0.97
C GLY A 138 -4.04 10.94 0.99
N ALA A 139 -4.54 10.47 2.14
CA ALA A 139 -5.08 9.11 2.25
C ALA A 139 -6.42 8.95 1.51
N TRP A 140 -7.28 9.97 1.55
CA TRP A 140 -8.52 10.01 0.77
C TRP A 140 -8.23 10.04 -0.73
N GLU A 141 -7.28 10.86 -1.16
CA GLU A 141 -6.86 10.97 -2.56
C GLU A 141 -6.31 9.65 -3.11
N ALA A 142 -5.69 8.82 -2.27
CA ALA A 142 -5.22 7.50 -2.69
C ALA A 142 -6.36 6.56 -3.15
N TYR A 143 -7.61 6.81 -2.73
CA TYR A 143 -8.79 6.05 -3.15
C TYR A 143 -9.68 6.81 -4.16
N SER A 144 -9.31 8.03 -4.58
CA SER A 144 -10.11 8.85 -5.49
C SER A 144 -9.42 9.20 -6.81
N GLN A 145 -8.11 8.96 -6.93
CA GLN A 145 -7.35 9.32 -8.13
C GLN A 145 -7.19 8.14 -9.10
N TYR A 146 -8.25 7.38 -9.31
CA TYR A 146 -8.24 6.25 -10.24
C TYR A 146 -8.47 6.72 -11.69
N PRO A 147 -7.58 6.36 -12.66
CA PRO A 147 -7.74 6.76 -14.05
C PRO A 147 -9.04 6.26 -14.65
N GLY A 148 -9.72 7.17 -15.33
CA GLY A 148 -10.95 6.84 -16.07
C GLY A 148 -12.17 6.58 -15.19
N VAL A 149 -12.06 6.73 -13.88
CA VAL A 149 -13.16 6.54 -12.93
C VAL A 149 -13.23 7.72 -11.98
N ASP A 150 -14.37 8.40 -11.95
CA ASP A 150 -14.64 9.45 -10.96
C ASP A 150 -15.15 8.82 -9.66
N GLY A 151 -14.95 9.50 -8.51
CA GLY A 151 -15.44 9.06 -7.20
C GLY A 151 -14.34 8.57 -6.26
N THR A 152 -14.73 8.20 -5.05
CA THR A 152 -13.84 7.67 -4.00
C THR A 152 -14.37 6.31 -3.53
N TYR A 153 -13.50 5.32 -3.42
CA TYR A 153 -13.92 3.92 -3.28
C TYR A 153 -13.38 3.22 -2.03
N GLY A 154 -12.76 3.95 -1.11
CA GLY A 154 -12.26 3.38 0.14
C GLY A 154 -12.20 4.42 1.25
N LEU A 155 -12.61 4.02 2.46
CA LEU A 155 -12.46 4.79 3.68
C LEU A 155 -11.04 4.56 4.21
N PRO A 156 -10.16 5.58 4.26
CA PRO A 156 -8.82 5.41 4.82
C PRO A 156 -8.89 4.89 6.26
N TRP A 157 -8.21 3.78 6.52
CA TRP A 157 -8.28 3.13 7.83
C TRP A 157 -7.01 3.38 8.63
N TYR A 158 -5.85 2.93 8.13
CA TYR A 158 -4.59 3.24 8.76
C TYR A 158 -3.50 3.51 7.73
N LEU A 159 -2.56 4.34 8.14
CA LEU A 159 -1.43 4.78 7.36
C LEU A 159 -0.14 4.22 7.96
N SER A 160 0.85 3.96 7.13
CA SER A 160 2.20 3.66 7.58
C SER A 160 3.24 4.28 6.67
N SER A 161 4.45 4.39 7.18
CA SER A 161 5.62 4.82 6.44
C SER A 161 6.87 4.18 7.04
N ASP A 162 8.01 4.37 6.41
CA ASP A 162 9.29 3.88 6.86
C ASP A 162 10.17 5.00 7.42
N ALA A 163 11.11 4.62 8.29
CA ALA A 163 12.27 5.42 8.66
C ALA A 163 13.53 4.88 7.98
N SER A 164 14.58 5.70 8.00
CA SER A 164 15.94 5.30 7.68
C SER A 164 16.66 4.93 8.97
N TRP A 165 17.34 3.78 9.00
CA TRP A 165 18.00 3.22 10.17
C TRP A 165 19.51 3.11 9.94
N TRP A 166 20.29 3.61 10.91
CA TRP A 166 21.73 3.77 10.80
C TRP A 166 22.48 3.09 11.94
N ASN A 167 23.44 2.22 11.63
CA ASN A 167 24.34 1.62 12.60
C ASN A 167 25.56 2.54 12.82
N LEU A 168 25.47 3.42 13.81
CA LEU A 168 26.54 4.37 14.09
C LEU A 168 27.83 3.71 14.59
N ALA A 169 27.78 2.52 15.20
CA ALA A 169 28.99 1.82 15.62
C ALA A 169 29.87 1.41 14.42
N GLN A 170 29.22 0.99 13.31
CA GLN A 170 29.94 0.67 12.08
C GLN A 170 30.41 1.93 11.32
N LEU A 171 29.68 3.03 11.43
CA LEU A 171 29.91 4.25 10.64
C LEU A 171 30.83 5.27 11.34
N ALA A 172 30.90 5.28 12.68
CA ALA A 172 31.72 6.23 13.45
C ALA A 172 33.21 6.23 13.07
N PRO A 173 33.87 5.09 12.76
CA PRO A 173 35.25 5.09 12.31
C PRO A 173 35.51 5.92 11.04
N TYR A 174 34.48 6.18 10.26
CA TYR A 174 34.50 6.97 9.01
C TYR A 174 34.00 8.40 9.20
N GLY A 175 33.90 8.88 10.45
CA GLY A 175 33.51 10.25 10.78
C GLY A 175 32.00 10.53 10.70
N VAL A 176 31.17 9.47 10.61
CA VAL A 176 29.71 9.61 10.59
C VAL A 176 29.17 9.70 12.01
N THR A 177 28.31 10.68 12.25
CA THR A 177 27.64 10.98 13.51
C THR A 177 26.17 11.28 13.22
N GLU A 178 25.31 11.32 14.25
CA GLU A 178 23.90 11.69 14.08
C GLU A 178 23.69 13.05 13.38
N GLN A 179 24.65 13.97 13.54
CA GLN A 179 24.55 15.34 13.02
C GLN A 179 24.88 15.47 11.55
N ASN A 180 25.51 14.46 10.94
CA ASN A 180 25.91 14.48 9.54
C ASN A 180 25.43 13.28 8.73
N LEU A 181 24.35 12.63 9.21
CA LEU A 181 23.70 11.57 8.45
C LEU A 181 23.09 12.12 7.14
N PRO A 182 23.13 11.35 6.05
CA PRO A 182 22.50 11.70 4.79
C PRO A 182 21.00 12.05 4.95
N THR A 183 20.55 13.02 4.17
CA THR A 183 19.15 13.45 4.07
C THR A 183 18.56 13.23 2.68
N THR A 184 19.40 12.90 1.71
CA THR A 184 19.02 12.61 0.33
C THR A 184 19.59 11.27 -0.14
N VAL A 185 18.98 10.68 -1.16
CA VAL A 185 19.49 9.46 -1.82
C VAL A 185 20.91 9.67 -2.35
N ASP A 186 21.19 10.86 -2.90
CA ASP A 186 22.51 11.21 -3.45
C ASP A 186 23.60 11.21 -2.38
N GLU A 187 23.31 11.80 -1.23
CA GLU A 187 24.23 11.81 -0.08
C GLU A 187 24.45 10.41 0.48
N LEU A 188 23.40 9.56 0.53
CA LEU A 188 23.53 8.16 0.93
C LEU A 188 24.49 7.39 0.01
N LEU A 189 24.31 7.52 -1.31
CA LEU A 189 25.13 6.79 -2.28
C LEU A 189 26.59 7.26 -2.27
N THR A 190 26.81 8.56 -2.03
CA THR A 190 28.14 9.12 -1.83
C THR A 190 28.78 8.53 -0.58
N LEU A 191 28.10 8.59 0.57
CA LEU A 191 28.59 8.02 1.82
C LEU A 191 28.88 6.52 1.70
N ALA A 192 27.97 5.77 1.06
CA ALA A 192 28.12 4.33 0.87
C ALA A 192 29.37 3.97 0.09
N THR A 193 29.63 4.72 -1.00
CA THR A 193 30.81 4.54 -1.85
C THR A 193 32.10 4.90 -1.11
N ASP A 194 32.12 6.02 -0.37
CA ASP A 194 33.28 6.49 0.38
C ASP A 194 33.64 5.51 1.50
N VAL A 195 32.65 5.08 2.31
CA VAL A 195 32.88 4.12 3.41
C VAL A 195 33.34 2.76 2.88
N ALA A 196 32.72 2.27 1.79
CA ALA A 196 33.16 1.01 1.17
C ALA A 196 34.61 1.11 0.66
N THR A 197 34.94 2.19 0.01
CA THR A 197 36.33 2.43 -0.50
C THR A 197 37.34 2.51 0.65
N GLU A 198 37.05 3.29 1.69
CA GLU A 198 37.95 3.46 2.85
C GLU A 198 38.08 2.18 3.67
N SER A 199 36.99 1.43 3.84
CA SER A 199 36.99 0.15 4.56
C SER A 199 37.61 -1.01 3.75
N GLY A 200 37.82 -0.82 2.44
CA GLY A 200 38.18 -1.90 1.51
C GLY A 200 37.07 -2.94 1.36
N GLY A 201 35.81 -2.50 1.32
CA GLY A 201 34.61 -3.32 1.18
C GLY A 201 34.19 -4.09 2.46
N LYS A 202 34.78 -3.76 3.61
CA LYS A 202 34.45 -4.44 4.89
C LYS A 202 33.18 -3.91 5.55
N VAL A 203 32.86 -2.65 5.31
CA VAL A 203 31.62 -2.02 5.78
C VAL A 203 30.77 -1.73 4.57
N GLN A 204 29.61 -2.38 4.51
CA GLN A 204 28.61 -2.21 3.47
C GLN A 204 27.44 -1.41 4.04
N LEU A 205 26.86 -0.50 3.28
CA LEU A 205 25.74 0.29 3.74
C LEU A 205 24.42 -0.20 3.16
N LEU A 206 24.38 -0.50 1.85
CA LEU A 206 23.14 -0.65 1.11
C LEU A 206 22.68 -2.11 1.10
N SER A 207 21.44 -2.35 1.50
CA SER A 207 20.83 -3.68 1.55
C SER A 207 20.02 -4.02 0.29
N SER A 208 19.68 -3.03 -0.54
CA SER A 208 18.84 -3.21 -1.73
C SER A 208 19.28 -2.29 -2.88
N ILE A 209 18.92 -2.68 -4.09
CA ILE A 209 18.98 -1.85 -5.30
C ILE A 209 17.80 -0.87 -5.36
N PRO A 210 17.84 0.19 -6.21
CA PRO A 210 16.74 1.14 -6.32
C PRO A 210 15.44 0.47 -6.78
N ALA A 211 14.34 0.88 -6.16
CA ALA A 211 12.97 0.57 -6.53
C ALA A 211 12.24 1.87 -6.91
N LEU A 212 10.96 1.80 -7.25
CA LEU A 212 10.20 2.99 -7.69
C LEU A 212 10.21 4.10 -6.64
N ASP A 213 10.10 3.75 -5.35
CA ASP A 213 10.16 4.69 -4.23
C ASP A 213 11.49 5.45 -4.13
N THR A 214 12.57 4.90 -4.67
CA THR A 214 13.87 5.59 -4.72
C THR A 214 13.81 6.83 -5.61
N PHE A 215 13.10 6.75 -6.75
CA PHE A 215 12.94 7.88 -7.65
C PHE A 215 11.98 8.92 -7.09
N THR A 216 10.86 8.50 -6.50
CA THR A 216 9.95 9.42 -5.83
C THR A 216 10.60 10.08 -4.61
N ALA A 217 11.42 9.36 -3.85
CA ALA A 217 12.22 9.92 -2.76
C ALA A 217 13.22 10.99 -3.25
N ALA A 218 13.77 10.82 -4.45
CA ALA A 218 14.61 11.83 -5.09
C ALA A 218 13.81 13.04 -5.63
N GLY A 219 12.49 13.06 -5.45
CA GLY A 219 11.61 14.15 -5.89
C GLY A 219 11.16 14.03 -7.34
N MET A 220 11.37 12.89 -7.99
CA MET A 220 10.96 12.67 -9.37
C MET A 220 9.47 12.30 -9.41
N GLU A 221 8.76 12.84 -10.38
CA GLU A 221 7.47 12.30 -10.78
C GLU A 221 7.71 11.06 -11.64
N VAL A 222 6.97 9.98 -11.36
CA VAL A 222 7.17 8.68 -12.03
C VAL A 222 6.05 8.35 -13.00
N ILE A 223 4.98 9.15 -12.98
CA ILE A 223 3.80 9.03 -13.84
C ILE A 223 3.41 10.43 -14.31
N ASP A 224 3.00 10.57 -15.55
CA ASP A 224 2.54 11.82 -16.13
C ASP A 224 1.03 12.09 -15.90
N ASP A 225 0.54 13.26 -16.33
CA ASP A 225 -0.88 13.66 -16.21
C ASP A 225 -1.86 12.73 -16.97
N LYS A 226 -1.37 11.84 -17.82
CA LYS A 226 -2.18 10.85 -18.55
C LYS A 226 -2.15 9.47 -17.90
N GLY A 227 -1.46 9.34 -16.78
CA GLY A 227 -1.26 8.07 -16.11
C GLY A 227 -0.19 7.18 -16.77
N GLU A 228 0.66 7.71 -17.66
CA GLU A 228 1.75 6.96 -18.27
C GLU A 228 3.03 7.08 -17.44
N PHE A 229 3.71 5.97 -17.22
CA PHE A 229 5.03 5.99 -16.59
C PHE A 229 6.04 6.64 -17.53
N ASP A 230 6.85 7.58 -17.02
CA ASP A 230 7.81 8.36 -17.81
C ASP A 230 9.13 8.65 -17.07
N PHE A 231 9.41 7.87 -16.00
CA PHE A 231 10.61 8.05 -15.17
C PHE A 231 11.93 7.56 -15.80
N ASN A 232 11.95 7.18 -17.06
CA ASN A 232 13.17 6.80 -17.81
C ASN A 232 14.00 8.01 -18.22
N THR A 233 14.26 8.91 -17.30
CA THR A 233 15.03 10.15 -17.51
C THR A 233 16.54 9.92 -17.35
N ASP A 234 17.35 10.89 -17.82
CA ASP A 234 18.80 10.88 -17.58
C ASP A 234 19.13 11.00 -16.09
N GLU A 235 18.28 11.69 -15.32
CA GLU A 235 18.41 11.82 -13.86
C GLU A 235 18.21 10.47 -13.16
N ALA A 236 17.17 9.73 -13.52
CA ALA A 236 16.94 8.38 -13.01
C ALA A 236 18.08 7.43 -13.39
N ALA A 237 18.59 7.52 -14.63
CA ALA A 237 19.75 6.73 -15.07
C ALA A 237 21.00 7.06 -14.25
N ALA A 238 21.21 8.33 -13.91
CA ALA A 238 22.34 8.74 -13.07
C ALA A 238 22.23 8.18 -11.63
N ILE A 239 21.04 8.08 -11.06
CA ILE A 239 20.82 7.41 -9.76
C ILE A 239 21.24 5.94 -9.86
N ILE A 240 20.78 5.20 -10.88
CA ILE A 240 21.15 3.79 -11.07
C ILE A 240 22.65 3.66 -11.27
N GLN A 241 23.30 4.56 -12.02
CA GLN A 241 24.75 4.54 -12.20
C GLN A 241 25.49 4.70 -10.87
N LYS A 242 25.02 5.58 -9.96
CA LYS A 242 25.61 5.73 -8.62
C LYS A 242 25.46 4.46 -7.77
N TYR A 243 24.33 3.75 -7.90
CA TYR A 243 24.18 2.43 -7.27
C TYR A 243 25.17 1.40 -7.84
N ALA A 244 25.41 1.42 -9.16
CA ALA A 244 26.40 0.57 -9.80
C ALA A 244 27.83 0.89 -9.31
N ASP A 245 28.16 2.18 -9.19
CA ASP A 245 29.46 2.63 -8.66
C ASP A 245 29.64 2.21 -7.19
N ALA A 246 28.58 2.35 -6.37
CA ALA A 246 28.57 1.90 -4.97
C ALA A 246 28.72 0.38 -4.86
N TYR A 247 28.04 -0.40 -5.72
CA TYR A 247 28.18 -1.85 -5.79
C TYR A 247 29.60 -2.25 -6.18
N ALA A 248 30.17 -1.62 -7.20
CA ALA A 248 31.55 -1.87 -7.66
C ALA A 248 32.58 -1.51 -6.58
N ALA A 249 32.33 -0.51 -5.73
CA ALA A 249 33.13 -0.15 -4.57
C ALA A 249 32.99 -1.13 -3.38
N GLY A 250 32.02 -2.05 -3.45
CA GLY A 250 31.73 -3.01 -2.37
C GLY A 250 30.81 -2.49 -1.28
N ALA A 251 29.99 -1.48 -1.57
CA ALA A 251 29.02 -0.89 -0.62
C ALA A 251 27.76 -1.73 -0.39
N MET A 252 27.58 -2.81 -1.16
CA MET A 252 26.41 -3.67 -1.14
C MET A 252 26.83 -5.13 -1.12
N PRO A 253 26.15 -6.02 -0.38
CA PRO A 253 26.30 -7.47 -0.55
C PRO A 253 25.70 -7.93 -1.89
N ALA A 254 26.16 -9.06 -2.41
CA ALA A 254 25.67 -9.60 -3.68
C ALA A 254 24.15 -9.92 -3.64
N GLU A 255 23.64 -10.29 -2.49
CA GLU A 255 22.23 -10.57 -2.23
C GLU A 255 21.32 -9.35 -2.42
N ALA A 256 21.88 -8.13 -2.31
CA ALA A 256 21.12 -6.91 -2.56
C ALA A 256 20.57 -6.81 -4.00
N LEU A 257 21.20 -7.50 -4.96
CA LEU A 257 20.74 -7.54 -6.34
C LEU A 257 19.42 -8.30 -6.54
N THR A 258 18.98 -9.09 -5.55
CA THR A 258 17.70 -9.80 -5.63
C THR A 258 16.50 -8.89 -5.38
N GLY A 259 16.72 -7.72 -4.80
CA GLY A 259 15.65 -6.75 -4.48
C GLY A 259 14.68 -7.22 -3.39
N ASP A 260 15.06 -8.21 -2.58
CA ASP A 260 14.25 -8.70 -1.47
C ASP A 260 14.20 -7.65 -0.34
N TYR A 261 13.11 -6.89 -0.31
CA TYR A 261 12.89 -5.87 0.72
C TYR A 261 12.76 -6.47 2.13
N GLY A 262 12.17 -7.65 2.26
CA GLY A 262 12.08 -8.35 3.56
C GLY A 262 13.47 -8.71 4.12
N GLY A 263 14.43 -8.96 3.25
CA GLY A 263 15.81 -9.24 3.60
C GLY A 263 16.61 -8.03 4.12
N ASN A 264 16.13 -6.79 3.92
CA ASN A 264 16.79 -5.57 4.38
C ASN A 264 16.97 -5.55 5.90
N ALA A 265 15.89 -5.77 6.64
CA ALA A 265 15.88 -5.80 8.10
C ALA A 265 16.80 -6.90 8.63
N GLU A 266 16.76 -8.09 8.04
CA GLU A 266 17.61 -9.21 8.42
C GLU A 266 19.09 -8.92 8.16
N ALA A 267 19.44 -8.35 7.01
CA ALA A 267 20.81 -7.96 6.68
C ALA A 267 21.36 -6.94 7.69
N TYR A 268 20.54 -6.00 8.14
CA TYR A 268 20.91 -5.03 9.17
C TYR A 268 21.07 -5.69 10.55
N ILE A 269 20.11 -6.53 10.97
CA ILE A 269 20.16 -7.28 12.25
C ILE A 269 21.40 -8.17 12.32
N GLN A 270 21.81 -8.74 11.18
CA GLN A 270 23.03 -9.53 11.06
C GLN A 270 24.29 -8.69 10.91
N GLU A 271 24.20 -7.36 11.02
CA GLU A 271 25.30 -6.40 10.87
C GLU A 271 26.04 -6.52 9.52
N LYS A 272 25.41 -7.07 8.50
CA LYS A 272 25.95 -7.14 7.14
C LYS A 272 25.94 -5.78 6.45
N VAL A 273 24.96 -4.92 6.81
CA VAL A 273 24.83 -3.57 6.28
C VAL A 273 24.66 -2.56 7.41
N ALA A 274 25.16 -1.33 7.22
CA ALA A 274 25.10 -0.27 8.22
C ALA A 274 23.88 0.67 8.04
N PHE A 275 23.10 0.49 6.99
CA PHE A 275 21.90 1.24 6.68
C PHE A 275 20.78 0.31 6.22
N THR A 276 19.57 0.60 6.63
CA THR A 276 18.35 -0.05 6.12
C THR A 276 17.16 0.90 6.21
N THR A 277 16.02 0.48 5.67
CA THR A 277 14.73 1.14 5.81
C THR A 277 13.74 0.18 6.46
N GLY A 278 12.75 0.72 7.14
CA GLY A 278 11.70 -0.08 7.78
C GLY A 278 10.82 0.77 8.68
N GLY A 279 9.66 0.24 9.02
CA GLY A 279 8.70 0.91 9.91
C GLY A 279 9.16 0.95 11.37
N THR A 280 8.36 1.56 12.22
CA THR A 280 8.66 1.73 13.66
C THR A 280 8.73 0.42 14.44
N GLY A 281 8.08 -0.65 13.95
CA GLY A 281 8.18 -2.00 14.53
C GLY A 281 9.60 -2.57 14.53
N PHE A 282 10.48 -2.05 13.68
CA PHE A 282 11.86 -2.50 13.57
C PHE A 282 12.66 -2.37 14.88
N THR A 283 12.33 -1.39 15.75
CA THR A 283 12.94 -1.32 17.09
C THR A 283 12.60 -2.53 17.96
N THR A 284 11.37 -3.06 17.84
CA THR A 284 10.95 -4.27 18.56
C THR A 284 11.73 -5.50 18.10
N ASP A 285 11.94 -5.60 16.78
CA ASP A 285 12.74 -6.68 16.18
C ASP A 285 14.19 -6.57 16.63
N LEU A 286 14.78 -5.38 16.61
CA LEU A 286 16.14 -5.15 17.12
C LEU A 286 16.25 -5.48 18.61
N GLN A 287 15.28 -5.11 19.43
CA GLN A 287 15.31 -5.39 20.86
C GLN A 287 15.24 -6.89 21.14
N LYS A 288 14.49 -7.63 20.34
CA LYS A 288 14.34 -9.07 20.47
C LYS A 288 15.57 -9.83 19.95
N ASP A 289 16.02 -9.48 18.73
CA ASP A 289 16.96 -10.31 17.97
C ASP A 289 18.40 -9.78 18.02
N ALA A 290 18.60 -8.46 18.25
CA ALA A 290 19.90 -7.81 18.30
C ALA A 290 19.95 -6.62 19.28
N PRO A 291 19.73 -6.82 20.60
CA PRO A 291 19.64 -5.73 21.58
C PRO A 291 20.92 -4.87 21.71
N SER A 292 22.09 -5.46 21.46
CA SER A 292 23.35 -4.71 21.43
C SER A 292 23.45 -3.74 20.24
N LEU A 293 22.84 -4.10 19.12
CA LEU A 293 22.79 -3.27 17.93
C LEU A 293 21.86 -2.08 18.13
N LEU A 294 20.70 -2.28 18.78
CA LEU A 294 19.74 -1.22 19.08
C LEU A 294 20.42 -0.04 19.81
N ALA A 295 21.35 -0.31 20.72
CA ALA A 295 22.08 0.75 21.45
C ALA A 295 22.83 1.72 20.53
N ASN A 296 23.25 1.27 19.34
CA ASN A 296 24.02 2.03 18.35
C ASN A 296 23.18 2.37 17.10
N THR A 297 21.91 2.06 17.12
CA THR A 297 20.98 2.33 16.00
C THR A 297 20.32 3.69 16.22
N VAL A 298 20.24 4.48 15.15
CA VAL A 298 19.52 5.76 15.10
C VAL A 298 18.52 5.71 13.95
N ALA A 299 17.32 6.18 14.22
CA ALA A 299 16.28 6.40 13.22
C ALA A 299 16.30 7.86 12.74
N THR A 300 16.17 8.07 11.44
CA THR A 300 15.94 9.39 10.83
C THR A 300 14.75 9.31 9.88
N PRO A 301 14.13 10.43 9.49
CA PRO A 301 13.15 10.42 8.40
C PRO A 301 13.72 9.69 7.17
N ARG A 302 12.84 9.15 6.34
CA ARG A 302 13.25 8.62 5.03
C ARG A 302 13.99 9.69 4.25
N LEU A 303 14.95 9.25 3.45
CA LEU A 303 15.71 10.15 2.58
C LEU A 303 14.80 10.74 1.51
N GLY A 304 14.70 12.06 1.46
CA GLY A 304 13.80 12.76 0.55
C GLY A 304 12.32 12.60 0.93
N ILE A 305 11.46 12.30 -0.05
CA ILE A 305 10.01 12.13 0.16
C ILE A 305 9.75 10.71 0.67
N ALA A 306 9.13 10.60 1.84
CA ALA A 306 8.77 9.31 2.42
C ALA A 306 7.61 8.63 1.65
N PRO A 307 7.61 7.29 1.51
CA PRO A 307 6.47 6.58 0.97
C PRO A 307 5.30 6.60 1.97
N LEU A 308 4.08 6.75 1.47
CA LEU A 308 2.85 6.59 2.25
C LEU A 308 2.18 5.28 1.85
N TYR A 309 2.05 4.37 2.79
CA TYR A 309 1.29 3.14 2.63
C TYR A 309 -0.10 3.34 3.24
N VAL A 310 -1.14 3.19 2.43
CA VAL A 310 -2.53 3.41 2.82
C VAL A 310 -3.27 2.08 2.84
N GLN A 311 -3.97 1.82 3.93
CA GLN A 311 -4.94 0.74 4.02
C GLN A 311 -6.33 1.34 4.23
N GLY A 312 -7.34 0.75 3.60
CA GLY A 312 -8.70 1.24 3.70
C GLY A 312 -9.74 0.13 3.81
N LEU A 313 -10.94 0.53 4.15
CA LEU A 313 -12.13 -0.32 4.07
C LEU A 313 -12.97 0.09 2.87
N ASN A 314 -13.29 -0.88 2.05
CA ASN A 314 -14.06 -0.73 0.83
C ASN A 314 -15.39 -1.48 0.98
N VAL A 315 -16.47 -0.92 0.46
CA VAL A 315 -17.81 -1.56 0.49
C VAL A 315 -18.12 -2.15 -0.87
N SER A 316 -18.56 -3.40 -0.89
CA SER A 316 -18.95 -4.08 -2.12
C SER A 316 -20.22 -3.46 -2.72
N ALA A 317 -20.19 -3.14 -4.01
CA ALA A 317 -21.37 -2.70 -4.75
C ALA A 317 -22.42 -3.81 -4.92
N ASP A 318 -22.02 -5.07 -4.78
CA ASP A 318 -22.90 -6.23 -4.89
C ASP A 318 -23.50 -6.66 -3.54
N SER A 319 -23.17 -5.96 -2.42
CA SER A 319 -23.75 -6.25 -1.10
C SER A 319 -25.28 -6.11 -1.12
N ASP A 320 -25.96 -7.08 -0.52
CA ASP A 320 -27.42 -7.00 -0.27
C ASP A 320 -27.77 -6.12 0.95
N ASN A 321 -26.75 -5.75 1.76
CA ASN A 321 -26.88 -5.00 3.02
C ASN A 321 -25.98 -3.76 3.02
N LYS A 322 -25.99 -2.96 1.94
CA LYS A 322 -25.07 -1.82 1.73
C LYS A 322 -25.12 -0.80 2.86
N GLU A 323 -26.32 -0.52 3.39
CA GLU A 323 -26.49 0.43 4.50
C GLU A 323 -25.75 -0.05 5.75
N ALA A 324 -25.90 -1.31 6.12
CA ALA A 324 -25.22 -1.91 7.27
C ALA A 324 -23.69 -2.05 7.02
N ALA A 325 -23.30 -2.37 5.78
CA ALA A 325 -21.88 -2.50 5.40
C ALA A 325 -21.16 -1.16 5.45
N LEU A 326 -21.77 -0.08 4.90
CA LEU A 326 -21.18 1.26 4.96
C LEU A 326 -21.16 1.77 6.40
N ALA A 327 -22.23 1.63 7.17
CA ALA A 327 -22.27 2.03 8.57
C ALA A 327 -21.19 1.32 9.39
N PHE A 328 -20.96 0.01 9.17
CA PHE A 328 -19.89 -0.72 9.84
C PHE A 328 -18.49 -0.21 9.40
N ALA A 329 -18.30 0.04 8.11
CA ALA A 329 -17.04 0.57 7.62
C ALA A 329 -16.73 1.96 8.19
N GLU A 330 -17.73 2.86 8.25
CA GLU A 330 -17.63 4.17 8.92
C GLU A 330 -17.33 4.03 10.41
N PHE A 331 -18.02 3.13 11.10
CA PHE A 331 -17.78 2.84 12.52
C PHE A 331 -16.35 2.35 12.75
N ALA A 332 -15.89 1.37 11.98
CA ALA A 332 -14.55 0.80 12.11
C ALA A 332 -13.46 1.81 11.76
N THR A 333 -13.75 2.78 10.88
CA THR A 333 -12.80 3.81 10.45
C THR A 333 -13.04 5.18 11.09
N ASN A 334 -13.89 5.30 12.10
CA ASN A 334 -14.00 6.54 12.87
C ASN A 334 -12.72 6.81 13.68
N GLN A 335 -12.55 8.06 14.13
CA GLN A 335 -11.32 8.47 14.82
C GLN A 335 -11.04 7.64 16.09
N GLU A 336 -12.05 7.34 16.89
CA GLU A 336 -11.89 6.61 18.16
C GLU A 336 -11.35 5.19 17.90
N ASN A 337 -11.97 4.46 16.97
CA ASN A 337 -11.58 3.10 16.62
C ASN A 337 -10.22 3.04 15.91
N GLN A 338 -9.93 4.01 15.03
CA GLN A 338 -8.61 4.08 14.38
C GLN A 338 -7.49 4.41 15.36
N VAL A 339 -7.73 5.33 16.32
CA VAL A 339 -6.76 5.63 17.39
C VAL A 339 -6.51 4.39 18.24
N ALA A 340 -7.55 3.65 18.61
CA ALA A 340 -7.42 2.39 19.37
C ALA A 340 -6.62 1.34 18.58
N PHE A 341 -6.93 1.13 17.30
CA PHE A 341 -6.19 0.21 16.42
C PHE A 341 -4.73 0.62 16.26
N SER A 342 -4.46 1.88 15.90
CA SER A 342 -3.09 2.37 15.68
C SER A 342 -2.25 2.37 16.95
N SER A 343 -2.86 2.61 18.12
CA SER A 343 -2.18 2.47 19.41
C SER A 343 -1.75 1.02 19.69
N LEU A 344 -2.54 0.04 19.24
CA LEU A 344 -2.19 -1.38 19.31
C LEU A 344 -1.21 -1.76 18.20
N ALA A 345 -1.45 -1.29 16.98
CA ALA A 345 -0.62 -1.55 15.79
C ALA A 345 0.54 -0.55 15.70
N VAL A 346 1.43 -0.57 16.70
CA VAL A 346 2.57 0.37 16.80
C VAL A 346 3.28 0.51 15.46
N GLY A 347 3.35 1.75 14.95
CA GLY A 347 3.94 2.07 13.65
C GLY A 347 2.93 2.44 12.58
N THR A 348 1.65 2.43 12.91
CA THR A 348 0.60 2.95 12.06
C THR A 348 0.03 4.26 12.63
N ALA A 349 -0.44 5.12 11.75
CA ALA A 349 -1.20 6.32 12.08
C ALA A 349 -2.65 6.17 11.62
N PRO A 350 -3.61 6.86 12.24
CA PRO A 350 -4.97 6.89 11.74
C PRO A 350 -5.07 7.47 10.33
N GLY A 351 -5.96 6.93 9.51
CA GLY A 351 -6.34 7.52 8.22
C GLY A 351 -7.26 8.72 8.36
N THR A 352 -7.74 9.03 9.58
CA THR A 352 -8.53 10.23 9.87
C THR A 352 -7.67 11.51 9.87
N ALA A 353 -8.32 12.67 9.70
CA ALA A 353 -7.65 13.96 9.68
C ALA A 353 -6.98 14.29 11.03
N GLU A 354 -7.55 13.77 12.11
CA GLU A 354 -7.09 13.96 13.49
C GLU A 354 -6.80 12.59 14.15
N GLY A 355 -6.25 12.59 15.36
CA GLY A 355 -6.01 11.37 16.15
C GLY A 355 -4.55 10.91 16.20
N GLY A 356 -3.69 11.41 15.32
CA GLY A 356 -2.26 11.03 15.29
C GLY A 356 -1.55 11.35 16.61
N ASP A 357 -1.74 12.54 17.16
CA ASP A 357 -1.14 12.96 18.43
C ASP A 357 -1.61 12.06 19.60
N GLN A 358 -2.89 11.66 19.60
CA GLN A 358 -3.44 10.75 20.60
C GLN A 358 -2.81 9.35 20.53
N VAL A 359 -2.52 8.86 19.33
CA VAL A 359 -1.80 7.58 19.14
C VAL A 359 -0.40 7.67 19.73
N VAL A 360 0.34 8.75 19.44
CA VAL A 360 1.68 8.98 20.02
C VAL A 360 1.62 9.02 21.55
N GLU A 361 0.66 9.73 22.15
CA GLU A 361 0.47 9.77 23.60
C GLU A 361 0.14 8.39 24.19
N ASN A 362 -0.76 7.63 23.56
CA ASN A 362 -1.14 6.28 23.99
C ASN A 362 0.07 5.32 23.94
N ILE A 363 0.85 5.35 22.86
CA ILE A 363 2.04 4.53 22.71
C ILE A 363 3.10 4.95 23.75
N ALA A 364 3.34 6.25 23.95
CA ALA A 364 4.28 6.77 24.93
C ALA A 364 3.96 6.34 26.36
N SER A 365 2.69 6.09 26.66
CA SER A 365 2.27 5.58 27.96
C SER A 365 2.64 4.10 28.20
N SER A 366 2.83 3.32 27.13
CA SER A 366 3.08 1.88 27.15
C SER A 366 4.51 1.49 26.76
N VAL A 367 5.17 2.32 25.95
CA VAL A 367 6.55 2.12 25.48
C VAL A 367 7.51 2.89 26.41
N THR A 368 8.47 2.19 26.99
CA THR A 368 9.47 2.77 27.89
C THR A 368 10.84 2.98 27.25
N ASP A 369 11.05 2.46 26.05
CA ASP A 369 12.30 2.60 25.31
C ASP A 369 12.32 3.95 24.58
N GLU A 370 13.25 4.84 24.98
CA GLU A 370 13.38 6.18 24.39
C GLU A 370 13.70 6.17 22.90
N LYS A 371 14.44 5.17 22.41
CA LYS A 371 14.77 5.04 20.97
C LYS A 371 13.55 4.63 20.15
N GLN A 372 12.72 3.75 20.71
CA GLN A 372 11.46 3.37 20.08
C GLN A 372 10.52 4.57 19.97
N LEU A 373 10.40 5.37 21.04
CA LEU A 373 9.59 6.61 21.01
C LEU A 373 10.12 7.60 19.96
N ALA A 374 11.45 7.83 19.92
CA ALA A 374 12.06 8.71 18.92
C ALA A 374 11.84 8.23 17.48
N ALA A 375 11.86 6.92 17.26
CA ALA A 375 11.57 6.34 15.95
C ALA A 375 10.10 6.53 15.55
N ILE A 376 9.18 6.36 16.48
CA ILE A 376 7.75 6.62 16.28
C ILE A 376 7.51 8.07 15.89
N ASP A 377 8.04 9.02 16.65
CA ASP A 377 7.95 10.46 16.34
C ASP A 377 8.53 10.77 14.94
N THR A 378 9.64 10.14 14.59
CA THR A 378 10.30 10.31 13.29
C THR A 378 9.39 9.87 12.14
N VAL A 379 8.79 8.69 12.25
CA VAL A 379 7.91 8.14 11.20
C VAL A 379 6.61 8.95 11.11
N PHE A 380 5.98 9.29 12.25
CA PHE A 380 4.76 10.11 12.25
C PHE A 380 5.02 11.51 11.67
N GLY A 381 6.18 12.10 11.99
CA GLY A 381 6.59 13.36 11.38
C GLY A 381 6.74 13.29 9.87
N ALA A 382 7.33 12.21 9.36
CA ALA A 382 7.54 11.98 7.94
C ALA A 382 6.23 11.71 7.16
N MET A 383 5.21 11.13 7.80
CA MET A 383 3.92 10.84 7.15
C MET A 383 3.16 12.10 6.71
N LYS A 384 3.44 13.27 7.31
CA LYS A 384 2.76 14.53 6.96
C LYS A 384 3.00 14.96 5.51
N ASP A 385 4.19 14.68 4.99
CA ASP A 385 4.61 15.04 3.63
C ASP A 385 4.84 13.80 2.76
N ALA A 386 4.46 12.62 3.25
CA ALA A 386 4.62 11.36 2.54
C ALA A 386 3.68 11.27 1.33
N LYS A 387 4.14 10.60 0.28
CA LYS A 387 3.36 10.38 -0.93
C LYS A 387 3.13 8.89 -1.18
N ALA A 388 1.91 8.52 -1.53
CA ALA A 388 1.61 7.18 -2.00
C ALA A 388 2.30 6.93 -3.35
N LEU A 389 2.75 5.69 -3.56
CA LEU A 389 3.17 5.27 -4.90
C LEU A 389 1.95 5.19 -5.81
N PRO A 390 2.13 5.38 -7.14
CA PRO A 390 1.04 5.18 -8.08
C PRO A 390 0.46 3.77 -7.93
N PHE A 391 -0.85 3.65 -7.73
CA PHE A 391 -1.53 2.35 -7.60
C PHE A 391 -1.44 1.50 -8.87
N GLN A 392 -1.15 2.11 -10.03
CA GLN A 392 -0.87 1.40 -11.29
C GLN A 392 0.42 0.57 -11.24
N TRP A 393 1.30 0.82 -10.25
CA TRP A 393 2.55 0.11 -10.09
C TRP A 393 2.33 -1.25 -9.44
N THR A 394 2.21 -2.28 -10.27
CA THR A 394 1.90 -3.65 -9.82
C THR A 394 3.14 -4.40 -9.32
N SER A 395 2.92 -5.50 -8.58
CA SER A 395 3.99 -6.40 -8.14
C SER A 395 4.78 -7.00 -9.30
N ASP A 396 4.13 -7.27 -10.45
CA ASP A 396 4.80 -7.76 -11.65
C ASP A 396 5.75 -6.72 -12.25
N MET A 397 5.34 -5.43 -12.26
CA MET A 397 6.19 -4.32 -12.69
C MET A 397 7.37 -4.14 -11.75
N ALA A 398 7.16 -4.23 -10.44
CA ALA A 398 8.24 -4.18 -9.44
C ALA A 398 9.24 -5.32 -9.62
N THR A 399 8.76 -6.54 -9.87
CA THR A 399 9.60 -7.71 -10.13
C THR A 399 10.41 -7.52 -11.41
N TYR A 400 9.77 -7.06 -12.49
CA TYR A 400 10.47 -6.81 -13.76
C TYR A 400 11.52 -5.71 -13.61
N MET A 401 11.17 -4.61 -12.92
CA MET A 401 12.10 -3.52 -12.61
C MET A 401 13.33 -4.03 -11.86
N THR A 402 13.13 -4.80 -10.78
CA THR A 402 14.22 -5.40 -10.01
C THR A 402 15.19 -6.18 -10.89
N GLN A 403 14.68 -7.01 -11.79
CA GLN A 403 15.50 -7.79 -12.72
C GLN A 403 16.32 -6.92 -13.67
N GLN A 404 15.72 -5.85 -14.23
CA GLN A 404 16.41 -4.96 -15.15
C GLN A 404 17.44 -4.07 -14.42
N ILE A 405 17.07 -3.53 -13.25
CA ILE A 405 17.95 -2.72 -12.42
C ILE A 405 19.18 -3.53 -11.95
N ALA A 406 18.98 -4.79 -11.54
CA ALA A 406 20.06 -5.67 -11.13
C ALA A 406 21.14 -5.82 -12.22
N LEU A 407 20.74 -5.94 -13.49
CA LEU A 407 21.69 -5.99 -14.62
C LEU A 407 22.50 -4.69 -14.74
N ALA A 408 21.86 -3.54 -14.54
CA ALA A 408 22.54 -2.25 -14.61
C ALA A 408 23.49 -2.05 -13.43
N VAL A 409 23.04 -2.35 -12.20
CA VAL A 409 23.85 -2.20 -10.98
C VAL A 409 25.04 -3.17 -10.99
N ASN A 410 24.88 -4.37 -11.53
CA ASN A 410 25.97 -5.34 -11.71
C ASN A 410 26.96 -4.96 -12.84
N GLY A 411 26.68 -3.90 -13.61
CA GLY A 411 27.51 -3.44 -14.73
C GLY A 411 27.36 -4.27 -16.02
N GLU A 412 26.34 -5.10 -16.11
CA GLU A 412 26.06 -5.96 -17.29
C GLU A 412 25.25 -5.23 -18.38
N ALA A 413 24.59 -4.11 -18.01
CA ALA A 413 23.73 -3.36 -18.92
C ALA A 413 23.78 -1.85 -18.66
N ASP A 414 23.45 -1.07 -19.69
CA ASP A 414 23.35 0.38 -19.59
C ASP A 414 22.12 0.79 -18.77
N PRO A 415 22.25 1.68 -17.73
CA PRO A 415 21.14 2.10 -16.89
C PRO A 415 19.96 2.69 -17.64
N LYS A 416 20.22 3.60 -18.60
CA LYS A 416 19.18 4.25 -19.39
C LYS A 416 18.40 3.25 -20.23
N ALA A 417 19.12 2.31 -20.87
CA ALA A 417 18.49 1.27 -21.68
C ALA A 417 17.64 0.32 -20.84
N GLN A 418 17.99 0.09 -19.57
CA GLN A 418 17.14 -0.72 -18.69
C GLN A 418 15.90 0.05 -18.24
N LEU A 419 16.03 1.35 -17.91
CA LEU A 419 14.88 2.20 -17.60
C LEU A 419 13.89 2.28 -18.76
N ASP A 420 14.37 2.41 -20.00
CA ASP A 420 13.51 2.42 -21.19
C ASP A 420 12.66 1.13 -21.28
N LYS A 421 13.26 -0.03 -21.01
CA LYS A 421 12.53 -1.31 -20.97
C LYS A 421 11.53 -1.40 -19.83
N ILE A 422 11.90 -0.87 -18.65
CA ILE A 422 11.02 -0.87 -17.47
C ILE A 422 9.78 -0.03 -17.76
N VAL A 423 9.96 1.18 -18.26
CA VAL A 423 8.86 2.09 -18.60
C VAL A 423 8.01 1.53 -19.73
N GLU A 424 8.61 0.95 -20.78
CA GLU A 424 7.88 0.27 -21.85
C GLU A 424 7.03 -0.89 -21.30
N TYR A 425 7.62 -1.74 -20.43
CA TYR A 425 6.92 -2.85 -19.80
C TYR A 425 5.77 -2.35 -18.92
N ALA A 426 6.04 -1.35 -18.07
CA ALA A 426 5.05 -0.78 -17.17
C ALA A 426 3.85 -0.22 -17.95
N ASN A 427 4.11 0.58 -19.00
CA ASN A 427 3.05 1.14 -19.82
C ASN A 427 2.27 0.09 -20.63
N ALA A 428 2.92 -1.00 -21.05
CA ALA A 428 2.25 -2.11 -21.76
C ALA A 428 1.40 -3.01 -20.85
N ASN A 429 1.60 -2.97 -19.54
CA ASN A 429 0.92 -3.82 -18.56
C ASN A 429 0.11 -3.01 -17.53
N ARG A 430 -0.18 -1.74 -17.82
CA ARG A 430 -1.04 -0.94 -16.95
C ARG A 430 -2.42 -1.57 -16.81
N VAL A 431 -2.94 -1.53 -15.58
CA VAL A 431 -4.26 -2.10 -15.25
C VAL A 431 -5.44 -1.25 -15.74
N ASP A 432 -5.15 -0.06 -16.26
CA ASP A 432 -6.12 0.92 -16.76
C ASP A 432 -6.26 0.94 -18.30
N GLN A 433 -5.70 -0.07 -19.00
CA GLN A 433 -5.79 -0.20 -20.47
C GLN A 433 -6.83 -1.21 -20.93
#